data_4faec641d3c42542ab27130f8743b072
#
_entry.id   4faec641d3c42542ab27130f8743b072
#
_cell.length_a   1.000
_cell.length_b   1.000
_cell.length_c   1.000
_cell.angle_alpha   90.00
_cell.angle_beta   90.00
_cell.angle_gamma   90.00
#
_symmetry.space_group_name_H-M   'P 1'
#
loop_
_entity.id
_entity.type
_entity.pdbx_description
1 polymer ?
#
loop_
_entity_poly.entity_id
_entity_poly.type
_entity_poly.pdbx_seq_one_letter_code
_entity_poly.pdbx_strand_id
1 'polypeptide(L)'
;MTGVVRVVVVDDEPMVCAHLRTILGSAPDIEVVDEAHDGAAGVTTVVRNRPDVVLMDLRMPVLDGIAAIEQIVRLADPPVVVVLTTFDADQYVLRALRAGAAGFLVKSTPPEDLIGLVRVAAEGHTVLSPAAARRLIAASADSQPAAERARKLASSLTEREVEVLTCLGEGLSNAQIAGRLFLSEATVKGYVSRMLDKLGLDNRTQAGLLAHDAGLTSR
;
A
#
# COMPACT_ATOMS: atom_id res chain seq x y z
N MET A 1 19.22 0.77 5.32
CA MET A 1 19.62 0.93 3.90
C MET A 1 19.32 2.37 3.51
N THR A 2 20.34 3.18 3.34
CA THR A 2 20.23 4.61 3.00
C THR A 2 20.32 4.79 1.48
N GLY A 3 19.37 4.25 0.75
CA GLY A 3 19.20 4.56 -0.66
C GLY A 3 18.21 5.72 -0.83
N VAL A 4 18.31 6.44 -1.94
CA VAL A 4 17.32 7.45 -2.32
C VAL A 4 16.02 6.72 -2.68
N VAL A 5 14.90 7.13 -2.07
CA VAL A 5 13.56 6.61 -2.38
C VAL A 5 13.10 7.16 -3.73
N ARG A 6 12.88 6.28 -4.68
CA ARG A 6 12.48 6.62 -6.05
C ARG A 6 10.96 6.64 -6.16
N VAL A 7 10.40 7.78 -6.53
CA VAL A 7 8.95 8.00 -6.59
C VAL A 7 8.50 8.28 -8.03
N VAL A 8 7.40 7.69 -8.43
CA VAL A 8 6.63 8.08 -9.62
C VAL A 8 5.33 8.72 -9.16
N VAL A 9 4.97 9.85 -9.77
CA VAL A 9 3.69 10.54 -9.54
C VAL A 9 2.79 10.33 -10.74
N VAL A 10 1.54 9.90 -10.50
CA VAL A 10 0.54 9.67 -11.55
C VAL A 10 -0.71 10.46 -11.19
N ASP A 11 -0.96 11.53 -11.94
CA ASP A 11 -2.06 12.47 -11.71
C ASP A 11 -2.38 13.21 -13.02
N ASP A 12 -3.65 13.31 -13.39
CA ASP A 12 -4.05 13.94 -14.64
C ASP A 12 -3.92 15.47 -14.63
N GLU A 13 -3.67 16.07 -13.46
CA GLU A 13 -3.39 17.49 -13.28
C GLU A 13 -1.88 17.77 -13.27
N PRO A 14 -1.27 18.31 -14.35
CA PRO A 14 0.19 18.59 -14.40
C PRO A 14 0.67 19.52 -13.28
N MET A 15 -0.19 20.43 -12.81
CA MET A 15 0.14 21.31 -11.69
C MET A 15 0.28 20.56 -10.36
N VAL A 16 -0.50 19.50 -10.14
CA VAL A 16 -0.39 18.64 -8.97
C VAL A 16 0.93 17.86 -9.02
N CYS A 17 1.27 17.28 -10.19
CA CYS A 17 2.56 16.61 -10.39
C CYS A 17 3.74 17.55 -10.08
N ALA A 18 3.74 18.77 -10.65
CA ALA A 18 4.80 19.74 -10.42
C ALA A 18 4.91 20.18 -8.93
N HIS A 19 3.76 20.32 -8.26
CA HIS A 19 3.70 20.64 -6.84
C HIS A 19 4.28 19.50 -5.98
N LEU A 20 3.87 18.27 -6.23
CA LEU A 20 4.38 17.09 -5.53
C LEU A 20 5.88 16.89 -5.78
N ARG A 21 6.35 17.11 -7.00
CA ARG A 21 7.79 17.08 -7.32
C ARG A 21 8.56 18.10 -6.50
N THR A 22 8.03 19.32 -6.35
CA THR A 22 8.65 20.37 -5.56
C THR A 22 8.72 20.00 -4.08
N ILE A 23 7.62 19.50 -3.52
CA ILE A 23 7.55 19.05 -2.12
C ILE A 23 8.54 17.92 -1.87
N LEU A 24 8.46 16.84 -2.63
CA LEU A 24 9.28 15.64 -2.41
C LEU A 24 10.75 15.91 -2.71
N GLY A 25 11.07 16.74 -3.72
CA GLY A 25 12.43 17.14 -4.05
C GLY A 25 13.10 18.04 -3.01
N SER A 26 12.36 18.56 -2.02
CA SER A 26 12.95 19.25 -0.87
C SER A 26 13.65 18.29 0.12
N ALA A 27 13.34 16.99 0.04
CA ALA A 27 13.96 15.96 0.87
C ALA A 27 15.12 15.30 0.10
N PRO A 28 16.36 15.31 0.61
CA PRO A 28 17.55 14.84 -0.12
C PRO A 28 17.57 13.31 -0.33
N ASP A 29 16.73 12.58 0.36
CA ASP A 29 16.61 11.13 0.33
C ASP A 29 15.40 10.66 -0.51
N ILE A 30 14.69 11.57 -1.20
CA ILE A 30 13.56 11.25 -2.09
C ILE A 30 13.80 11.86 -3.47
N GLU A 31 13.58 11.08 -4.52
CA GLU A 31 13.68 11.52 -5.91
C GLU A 31 12.38 11.19 -6.67
N VAL A 32 11.71 12.19 -7.23
CA VAL A 32 10.63 11.98 -8.20
C VAL A 32 11.26 11.70 -9.55
N VAL A 33 11.37 10.42 -9.89
CA VAL A 33 12.07 9.95 -11.11
C VAL A 33 11.28 10.20 -12.37
N ASP A 34 9.93 10.25 -12.29
CA ASP A 34 9.07 10.49 -13.45
C ASP A 34 7.64 10.85 -13.05
N GLU A 35 6.85 11.30 -14.03
CA GLU A 35 5.44 11.66 -13.91
C GLU A 35 4.62 11.03 -15.04
N ALA A 36 3.33 10.79 -14.80
CA ALA A 36 2.37 10.37 -15.81
C ALA A 36 1.02 11.03 -15.57
N HIS A 37 0.21 11.22 -16.63
CA HIS A 37 -1.02 12.00 -16.58
C HIS A 37 -2.27 11.17 -16.88
N ASP A 38 -2.15 9.86 -16.91
CA ASP A 38 -3.26 8.89 -16.93
C ASP A 38 -2.75 7.53 -16.42
N GLY A 39 -3.67 6.63 -16.10
CA GLY A 39 -3.33 5.33 -15.55
C GLY A 39 -2.52 4.43 -16.49
N ALA A 40 -2.75 4.48 -17.82
CA ALA A 40 -2.05 3.66 -18.78
C ALA A 40 -0.58 4.13 -18.95
N ALA A 41 -0.39 5.45 -19.03
CA ALA A 41 0.94 6.06 -18.98
C ALA A 41 1.63 5.77 -17.65
N GLY A 42 0.88 5.79 -16.53
CA GLY A 42 1.37 5.44 -15.20
C GLY A 42 1.94 4.03 -15.13
N VAL A 43 1.20 3.02 -15.59
CA VAL A 43 1.69 1.62 -15.66
C VAL A 43 2.96 1.53 -16.48
N THR A 44 3.00 2.16 -17.67
CA THR A 44 4.19 2.16 -18.54
C THR A 44 5.40 2.80 -17.87
N THR A 45 5.18 3.92 -17.18
CA THR A 45 6.21 4.68 -16.46
C THR A 45 6.76 3.88 -15.27
N VAL A 46 5.92 3.17 -14.53
CA VAL A 46 6.32 2.26 -13.44
C VAL A 46 7.20 1.13 -13.95
N VAL A 47 6.80 0.45 -15.03
CA VAL A 47 7.58 -0.64 -15.64
C VAL A 47 8.96 -0.16 -16.06
N ARG A 48 9.05 1.03 -16.68
CA ARG A 48 10.29 1.61 -17.17
C ARG A 48 11.23 2.03 -16.04
N ASN A 49 10.72 2.71 -15.03
CA ASN A 49 11.54 3.35 -13.99
C ASN A 49 11.75 2.47 -12.75
N ARG A 50 10.93 1.46 -12.51
CA ARG A 50 10.96 0.60 -11.31
C ARG A 50 11.12 1.43 -10.03
N PRO A 51 10.15 2.30 -9.71
CA PRO A 51 10.19 3.11 -8.51
C PRO A 51 10.00 2.26 -7.25
N ASP A 52 10.33 2.81 -6.09
CA ASP A 52 10.01 2.21 -4.78
C ASP A 52 8.57 2.52 -4.39
N VAL A 53 8.10 3.73 -4.70
CA VAL A 53 6.77 4.22 -4.36
C VAL A 53 6.10 4.85 -5.58
N VAL A 54 4.80 4.63 -5.73
CA VAL A 54 3.93 5.31 -6.70
C VAL A 54 2.88 6.11 -5.93
N LEU A 55 2.81 7.41 -6.18
CA LEU A 55 1.68 8.24 -5.76
C LEU A 55 0.67 8.25 -6.90
N MET A 56 -0.54 7.74 -6.67
CA MET A 56 -1.54 7.47 -7.71
C MET A 56 -2.83 8.21 -7.43
N ASP A 57 -3.24 9.11 -8.32
CA ASP A 57 -4.63 9.59 -8.29
C ASP A 57 -5.61 8.53 -8.81
N LEU A 58 -6.83 8.56 -8.32
CA LEU A 58 -7.86 7.60 -8.71
C LEU A 58 -8.67 8.05 -9.92
N ARG A 59 -8.90 9.35 -10.06
CA ARG A 59 -9.78 9.88 -11.09
C ARG A 59 -9.00 10.46 -12.25
N MET A 60 -8.67 9.63 -13.19
CA MET A 60 -7.92 10.00 -14.38
C MET A 60 -8.63 9.52 -15.66
N PRO A 61 -8.40 10.19 -16.80
CA PRO A 61 -8.89 9.74 -18.09
C PRO A 61 -8.18 8.47 -18.57
N VAL A 62 -8.68 7.85 -19.65
CA VAL A 62 -8.12 6.68 -20.35
C VAL A 62 -8.18 5.41 -19.49
N LEU A 63 -7.41 5.34 -18.43
CA LEU A 63 -7.41 4.27 -17.44
C LEU A 63 -7.47 4.89 -16.05
N ASP A 64 -8.49 4.53 -15.26
CA ASP A 64 -8.60 5.03 -13.89
C ASP A 64 -7.51 4.45 -12.97
N GLY A 65 -7.27 5.13 -11.85
CA GLY A 65 -6.20 4.74 -10.92
C GLY A 65 -6.40 3.36 -10.30
N ILE A 66 -7.64 2.90 -10.09
CA ILE A 66 -7.91 1.56 -9.54
C ILE A 66 -7.47 0.49 -10.53
N ALA A 67 -7.85 0.62 -11.80
CA ALA A 67 -7.44 -0.31 -12.84
C ALA A 67 -5.91 -0.27 -13.10
N ALA A 68 -5.28 0.90 -12.93
CA ALA A 68 -3.83 1.02 -12.98
C ALA A 68 -3.16 0.29 -11.81
N ILE A 69 -3.66 0.44 -10.58
CA ILE A 69 -3.18 -0.27 -9.39
C ILE A 69 -3.25 -1.79 -9.61
N GLU A 70 -4.38 -2.32 -10.09
CA GLU A 70 -4.55 -3.76 -10.36
C GLU A 70 -3.51 -4.31 -11.36
N GLN A 71 -3.04 -3.49 -12.31
CA GLN A 71 -1.99 -3.89 -13.23
C GLN A 71 -0.60 -3.81 -12.59
N ILE A 72 -0.32 -2.75 -11.83
CA ILE A 72 0.98 -2.51 -11.17
C ILE A 72 1.27 -3.60 -10.13
N VAL A 73 0.31 -3.99 -9.32
CA VAL A 73 0.52 -4.98 -8.25
C VAL A 73 0.77 -6.40 -8.78
N ARG A 74 0.44 -6.66 -10.06
CA ARG A 74 0.74 -7.95 -10.73
C ARG A 74 2.14 -8.03 -11.34
N LEU A 75 2.93 -6.98 -11.26
CA LEU A 75 4.32 -7.00 -11.70
C LEU A 75 5.14 -7.98 -10.84
N ALA A 76 6.23 -8.51 -11.38
CA ALA A 76 7.10 -9.46 -10.67
C ALA A 76 7.75 -8.85 -9.41
N ASP A 77 8.01 -7.54 -9.44
CA ASP A 77 8.53 -6.76 -8.30
C ASP A 77 7.74 -5.43 -8.24
N PRO A 78 6.54 -5.46 -7.65
CA PRO A 78 5.66 -4.30 -7.65
C PRO A 78 6.14 -3.23 -6.66
N PRO A 79 6.09 -1.95 -7.04
CA PRO A 79 6.32 -0.85 -6.12
C PRO A 79 5.20 -0.75 -5.09
N VAL A 80 5.46 0.00 -4.02
CA VAL A 80 4.41 0.37 -3.07
C VAL A 80 3.52 1.44 -3.70
N VAL A 81 2.22 1.16 -3.86
CA VAL A 81 1.27 2.13 -4.42
C VAL A 81 0.50 2.81 -3.29
N VAL A 82 0.63 4.13 -3.19
CA VAL A 82 -0.11 4.99 -2.27
C VAL A 82 -1.07 5.86 -3.07
N VAL A 83 -2.35 5.75 -2.77
CA VAL A 83 -3.37 6.60 -3.39
C VAL A 83 -3.27 8.01 -2.83
N LEU A 84 -3.28 8.99 -3.71
CA LEU A 84 -3.31 10.41 -3.36
C LEU A 84 -4.53 11.06 -4.04
N THR A 85 -5.51 11.49 -3.27
CA THR A 85 -6.80 11.95 -3.81
C THR A 85 -7.38 13.14 -3.08
N THR A 86 -8.41 13.77 -3.63
CA THR A 86 -9.17 14.82 -2.98
C THR A 86 -10.12 14.27 -1.90
N PHE A 87 -10.63 15.13 -1.02
CA PHE A 87 -11.44 14.79 0.19
C PHE A 87 -12.67 13.91 -0.07
N ASP A 88 -13.30 13.99 -1.25
CA ASP A 88 -14.57 13.32 -1.57
C ASP A 88 -14.43 11.85 -2.04
N ALA A 89 -13.23 11.28 -1.97
CA ALA A 89 -12.97 9.94 -2.51
C ALA A 89 -13.24 8.80 -1.53
N ASP A 90 -13.92 9.05 -0.44
CA ASP A 90 -14.23 8.08 0.61
C ASP A 90 -14.84 6.75 0.12
N GLN A 91 -15.68 6.78 -0.92
CA GLN A 91 -16.26 5.58 -1.51
C GLN A 91 -15.24 4.70 -2.25
N TYR A 92 -14.08 5.24 -2.61
CA TYR A 92 -13.04 4.54 -3.35
C TYR A 92 -11.97 3.91 -2.46
N VAL A 93 -11.89 4.29 -1.17
CA VAL A 93 -10.87 3.79 -0.23
C VAL A 93 -10.81 2.27 -0.23
N LEU A 94 -11.95 1.61 0.03
CA LEU A 94 -12.02 0.15 0.09
C LEU A 94 -11.71 -0.50 -1.26
N ARG A 95 -12.16 0.12 -2.37
CA ARG A 95 -11.88 -0.41 -3.70
C ARG A 95 -10.39 -0.34 -4.02
N ALA A 96 -9.74 0.79 -3.72
CA ALA A 96 -8.32 0.98 -3.94
C ALA A 96 -7.46 0.01 -3.11
N LEU A 97 -7.80 -0.18 -1.83
CA LEU A 97 -7.10 -1.11 -0.95
C LEU A 97 -7.31 -2.58 -1.40
N ARG A 98 -8.52 -2.93 -1.86
CA ARG A 98 -8.78 -4.26 -2.47
C ARG A 98 -8.06 -4.45 -3.80
N ALA A 99 -7.89 -3.40 -4.58
CA ALA A 99 -7.09 -3.41 -5.81
C ALA A 99 -5.58 -3.54 -5.56
N GLY A 100 -5.14 -3.36 -4.31
CA GLY A 100 -3.77 -3.58 -3.93
C GLY A 100 -2.99 -2.34 -3.48
N ALA A 101 -3.65 -1.18 -3.31
CA ALA A 101 -2.99 -0.01 -2.73
C ALA A 101 -2.49 -0.31 -1.31
N ALA A 102 -1.28 0.11 -1.00
CA ALA A 102 -0.67 -0.01 0.33
C ALA A 102 -1.00 1.18 1.24
N GLY A 103 -1.52 2.27 0.67
CA GLY A 103 -1.85 3.47 1.43
C GLY A 103 -2.89 4.34 0.76
N PHE A 104 -3.42 5.28 1.55
CA PHE A 104 -4.43 6.24 1.10
C PHE A 104 -4.25 7.59 1.81
N LEU A 105 -3.88 8.60 1.05
CA LEU A 105 -3.64 9.97 1.51
C LEU A 105 -4.56 10.95 0.80
N VAL A 106 -4.72 12.12 1.39
CA VAL A 106 -5.43 13.25 0.76
C VAL A 106 -4.44 14.24 0.15
N LYS A 107 -4.77 14.83 -1.01
CA LYS A 107 -3.93 15.84 -1.71
C LYS A 107 -3.65 17.07 -0.85
N SER A 108 -4.45 17.33 0.19
CA SER A 108 -4.26 18.41 1.15
C SER A 108 -3.34 18.04 2.34
N THR A 109 -2.70 16.87 2.31
CA THR A 109 -1.71 16.49 3.34
C THR A 109 -0.58 17.51 3.37
N PRO A 110 -0.21 18.05 4.55
CA PRO A 110 0.90 19.00 4.67
C PRO A 110 2.19 18.43 4.08
N PRO A 111 3.05 19.28 3.45
CA PRO A 111 4.29 18.84 2.80
C PRO A 111 5.20 17.99 3.68
N GLU A 112 5.38 18.40 4.94
CA GLU A 112 6.23 17.69 5.92
C GLU A 112 5.71 16.29 6.22
N ASP A 113 4.39 16.17 6.39
CA ASP A 113 3.71 14.89 6.63
C ASP A 113 3.80 13.99 5.38
N LEU A 114 3.59 14.56 4.18
CA LEU A 114 3.68 13.81 2.93
C LEU A 114 5.06 13.17 2.74
N ILE A 115 6.13 13.93 2.97
CA ILE A 115 7.51 13.44 2.91
C ILE A 115 7.71 12.28 3.91
N GLY A 116 7.27 12.45 5.16
CA GLY A 116 7.34 11.42 6.19
C GLY A 116 6.58 10.15 5.80
N LEU A 117 5.37 10.30 5.25
CA LEU A 117 4.51 9.17 4.86
C LEU A 117 5.05 8.42 3.63
N VAL A 118 5.71 9.11 2.68
CA VAL A 118 6.40 8.45 1.56
C VAL A 118 7.57 7.60 2.05
N ARG A 119 8.35 8.06 3.03
CA ARG A 119 9.41 7.25 3.66
C ARG A 119 8.85 6.00 4.33
N VAL A 120 7.80 6.19 5.12
CA VAL A 120 7.11 5.09 5.81
C VAL A 120 6.55 4.07 4.82
N ALA A 121 5.97 4.54 3.71
CA ALA A 121 5.51 3.67 2.64
C ALA A 121 6.65 2.88 1.98
N ALA A 122 7.78 3.54 1.67
CA ALA A 122 8.96 2.90 1.08
C ALA A 122 9.55 1.79 1.97
N GLU A 123 9.41 1.92 3.30
CA GLU A 123 9.78 0.88 4.26
C GLU A 123 8.79 -0.30 4.29
N GLY A 124 7.72 -0.23 3.50
CA GLY A 124 6.70 -1.25 3.40
C GLY A 124 5.64 -1.20 4.50
N HIS A 125 5.43 -0.05 5.14
CA HIS A 125 4.32 0.16 6.05
C HIS A 125 3.04 0.56 5.31
N THR A 126 1.90 0.29 5.92
CA THR A 126 0.61 0.82 5.45
C THR A 126 0.44 2.26 5.91
N VAL A 127 0.08 3.13 4.98
CA VAL A 127 -0.14 4.56 5.23
C VAL A 127 -1.62 4.88 5.00
N LEU A 128 -2.35 5.19 6.06
CA LEU A 128 -3.77 5.52 5.99
C LEU A 128 -4.06 6.84 6.69
N SER A 129 -4.82 7.70 6.03
CA SER A 129 -5.40 8.86 6.71
C SER A 129 -6.39 8.38 7.80
N PRO A 130 -6.63 9.16 8.87
CA PRO A 130 -7.62 8.80 9.90
C PRO A 130 -9.02 8.54 9.34
N ALA A 131 -9.41 9.20 8.25
CA ALA A 131 -10.68 8.98 7.57
C ALA A 131 -10.72 7.62 6.87
N ALA A 132 -9.66 7.25 6.16
CA ALA A 132 -9.53 5.94 5.51
C ALA A 132 -9.54 4.80 6.53
N ALA A 133 -8.83 4.95 7.64
CA ALA A 133 -8.82 3.97 8.72
C ALA A 133 -10.21 3.75 9.33
N ARG A 134 -10.95 4.83 9.63
CA ARG A 134 -12.34 4.72 10.14
C ARG A 134 -13.27 3.98 9.19
N ARG A 135 -13.15 4.19 7.88
CA ARG A 135 -13.97 3.49 6.89
C ARG A 135 -13.64 2.02 6.76
N LEU A 136 -12.36 1.66 6.85
CA LEU A 136 -11.95 0.26 6.93
C LEU A 136 -12.61 -0.45 8.11
N ILE A 137 -12.57 0.15 9.29
CA ILE A 137 -13.18 -0.39 10.51
C ILE A 137 -14.69 -0.54 10.33
N ALA A 138 -15.38 0.47 9.80
CA ALA A 138 -16.83 0.42 9.57
C ALA A 138 -17.22 -0.69 8.58
N ALA A 139 -16.47 -0.86 7.50
CA ALA A 139 -16.75 -1.89 6.50
C ALA A 139 -16.49 -3.32 6.99
N SER A 140 -15.54 -3.49 7.92
CA SER A 140 -15.27 -4.79 8.55
C SER A 140 -16.37 -5.21 9.53
N ALA A 141 -17.07 -4.25 10.15
CA ALA A 141 -18.14 -4.53 11.12
C ALA A 141 -19.41 -5.14 10.48
N ASP A 142 -19.66 -4.88 9.20
CA ASP A 142 -20.88 -5.34 8.50
C ASP A 142 -20.76 -6.73 7.82
N SER A 143 -19.66 -7.45 8.00
CA SER A 143 -19.32 -8.61 7.14
C SER A 143 -19.14 -9.94 7.91
N GLN A 144 -20.19 -10.50 8.52
CA GLN A 144 -20.13 -11.88 9.04
C GLN A 144 -19.65 -12.92 8.01
N PRO A 145 -20.08 -12.88 6.71
CA PRO A 145 -19.56 -13.80 5.71
C PRO A 145 -18.07 -13.61 5.37
N ALA A 146 -17.54 -12.38 5.51
CA ALA A 146 -16.13 -12.10 5.27
C ALA A 146 -15.24 -12.65 6.40
N ALA A 147 -15.65 -12.50 7.65
CA ALA A 147 -14.94 -13.03 8.82
C ALA A 147 -14.80 -14.57 8.77
N GLU A 148 -15.86 -15.26 8.36
CA GLU A 148 -15.86 -16.72 8.25
C GLU A 148 -14.93 -17.20 7.11
N ARG A 149 -14.93 -16.49 5.97
CA ARG A 149 -14.00 -16.74 4.86
C ARG A 149 -12.55 -16.47 5.26
N ALA A 150 -12.30 -15.37 5.97
CA ALA A 150 -10.98 -15.01 6.47
C ALA A 150 -10.42 -16.07 7.43
N ARG A 151 -11.22 -16.57 8.37
CA ARG A 151 -10.82 -17.66 9.29
C ARG A 151 -10.49 -18.93 8.53
N LYS A 152 -11.27 -19.29 7.50
CA LYS A 152 -11.02 -20.46 6.66
C LYS A 152 -9.71 -20.32 5.87
N LEU A 153 -9.41 -19.15 5.34
CA LEU A 153 -8.13 -18.87 4.68
C LEU A 153 -6.97 -18.95 5.67
N ALA A 154 -7.10 -18.30 6.83
CA ALA A 154 -6.08 -18.34 7.87
C ALA A 154 -5.80 -19.76 8.40
N SER A 155 -6.80 -20.64 8.43
CA SER A 155 -6.62 -22.04 8.86
C SER A 155 -5.77 -22.89 7.90
N SER A 156 -5.49 -22.41 6.71
CA SER A 156 -4.59 -23.09 5.75
C SER A 156 -3.11 -22.77 6.02
N LEU A 157 -2.81 -21.81 6.89
CA LEU A 157 -1.46 -21.37 7.20
C LEU A 157 -0.81 -22.25 8.26
N THR A 158 0.51 -22.34 8.22
CA THR A 158 1.33 -22.90 9.30
C THR A 158 1.34 -21.97 10.51
N GLU A 159 1.67 -22.46 11.70
CA GLU A 159 1.80 -21.63 12.91
C GLU A 159 2.71 -20.41 12.67
N ARG A 160 3.83 -20.60 11.98
CA ARG A 160 4.76 -19.52 11.68
C ARG A 160 4.21 -18.48 10.70
N GLU A 161 3.45 -18.92 9.72
CA GLU A 161 2.74 -18.02 8.80
C GLU A 161 1.63 -17.23 9.54
N VAL A 162 0.93 -17.85 10.48
CA VAL A 162 -0.06 -17.17 11.34
C VAL A 162 0.59 -16.11 12.21
N GLU A 163 1.75 -16.39 12.82
CA GLU A 163 2.49 -15.38 13.60
C GLU A 163 2.88 -14.17 12.73
N VAL A 164 3.38 -14.41 11.52
CA VAL A 164 3.72 -13.34 10.57
C VAL A 164 2.45 -12.57 10.15
N LEU A 165 1.36 -13.28 9.85
CA LEU A 165 0.08 -12.66 9.48
C LEU A 165 -0.48 -11.78 10.62
N THR A 166 -0.40 -12.25 11.86
CA THR A 166 -0.80 -11.48 13.05
C THR A 166 0.01 -10.18 13.16
N CYS A 167 1.33 -10.27 13.00
CA CYS A 167 2.21 -9.09 13.01
C CYS A 167 1.87 -8.09 11.88
N LEU A 168 1.51 -8.58 10.70
CA LEU A 168 1.04 -7.73 9.60
C LEU A 168 -0.27 -7.03 9.94
N GLY A 169 -1.19 -7.75 10.59
CA GLY A 169 -2.45 -7.19 11.09
C GLY A 169 -2.26 -6.12 12.17
N GLU A 170 -1.18 -6.20 12.94
CA GLU A 170 -0.77 -5.18 13.91
C GLU A 170 0.00 -4.01 13.26
N GLY A 171 0.22 -4.04 11.94
CA GLY A 171 0.88 -2.97 11.19
C GLY A 171 2.41 -2.94 11.31
N LEU A 172 3.05 -4.02 11.80
CA LEU A 172 4.49 -4.08 11.99
C LEU A 172 5.26 -4.15 10.67
N SER A 173 6.37 -3.41 10.54
CA SER A 173 7.31 -3.52 9.40
C SER A 173 8.05 -4.86 9.40
N ASN A 174 8.72 -5.19 8.27
CA ASN A 174 9.53 -6.40 8.19
C ASN A 174 10.66 -6.40 9.24
N ALA A 175 11.27 -5.25 9.52
CA ALA A 175 12.29 -5.09 10.56
C ALA A 175 11.73 -5.38 11.96
N GLN A 176 10.54 -4.84 12.27
CA GLN A 176 9.87 -5.08 13.55
C GLN A 176 9.42 -6.53 13.71
N ILE A 177 8.87 -7.15 12.65
CA ILE A 177 8.53 -8.58 12.63
C ILE A 177 9.78 -9.43 12.83
N ALA A 178 10.88 -9.10 12.15
CA ALA A 178 12.16 -9.80 12.30
C ALA A 178 12.66 -9.76 13.75
N GLY A 179 12.64 -8.59 14.39
CA GLY A 179 12.99 -8.45 15.80
C GLY A 179 12.06 -9.24 16.72
N ARG A 180 10.74 -9.18 16.52
CA ARG A 180 9.75 -9.86 17.36
C ARG A 180 9.80 -11.38 17.24
N LEU A 181 10.05 -11.90 16.05
CA LEU A 181 10.05 -13.33 15.76
C LEU A 181 11.45 -13.95 15.74
N PHE A 182 12.49 -13.18 16.05
CA PHE A 182 13.91 -13.61 16.04
C PHE A 182 14.32 -14.16 14.66
N LEU A 183 13.98 -13.44 13.59
CA LEU A 183 14.31 -13.75 12.20
C LEU A 183 15.17 -12.64 11.57
N SER A 184 15.71 -12.91 10.36
CA SER A 184 16.24 -11.84 9.52
C SER A 184 15.10 -11.16 8.72
N GLU A 185 15.28 -9.89 8.35
CA GLU A 185 14.29 -9.19 7.49
C GLU A 185 14.10 -9.90 6.14
N ALA A 186 15.17 -10.45 5.56
CA ALA A 186 15.09 -11.24 4.34
C ALA A 186 14.21 -12.48 4.50
N THR A 187 14.31 -13.14 5.66
CA THR A 187 13.47 -14.29 6.01
C THR A 187 12.00 -13.87 6.13
N VAL A 188 11.73 -12.75 6.81
CA VAL A 188 10.37 -12.20 6.94
C VAL A 188 9.80 -11.85 5.57
N LYS A 189 10.56 -11.15 4.70
CA LYS A 189 10.15 -10.83 3.33
C LYS A 189 9.77 -12.11 2.56
N GLY A 190 10.55 -13.19 2.70
CA GLY A 190 10.25 -14.48 2.09
C GLY A 190 8.99 -15.15 2.65
N TYR A 191 8.71 -15.02 3.96
CA TYR A 191 7.45 -15.51 4.55
C TYR A 191 6.26 -14.72 4.02
N VAL A 192 6.34 -13.39 4.01
CA VAL A 192 5.28 -12.51 3.51
C VAL A 192 4.95 -12.83 2.06
N SER A 193 5.95 -12.92 1.17
CA SER A 193 5.73 -13.23 -0.25
C SER A 193 5.01 -14.57 -0.43
N ARG A 194 5.53 -15.65 0.14
CA ARG A 194 4.91 -16.98 0.03
C ARG A 194 3.50 -17.04 0.62
N MET A 195 3.27 -16.32 1.71
CA MET A 195 1.96 -16.26 2.35
C MET A 195 0.94 -15.49 1.47
N LEU A 196 1.35 -14.38 0.87
CA LEU A 196 0.52 -13.63 -0.08
C LEU A 196 0.13 -14.51 -1.26
N ASP A 197 1.10 -15.20 -1.88
CA ASP A 197 0.85 -16.15 -2.97
C ASP A 197 -0.13 -17.25 -2.56
N LYS A 198 0.08 -17.86 -1.38
CA LYS A 198 -0.75 -18.94 -0.86
C LYS A 198 -2.19 -18.53 -0.56
N LEU A 199 -2.38 -17.29 -0.11
CA LEU A 199 -3.70 -16.72 0.22
C LEU A 199 -4.36 -16.03 -0.99
N GLY A 200 -3.66 -15.90 -2.12
CA GLY A 200 -4.15 -15.16 -3.30
C GLY A 200 -4.32 -13.67 -3.02
N LEU A 201 -3.41 -13.09 -2.23
CA LEU A 201 -3.41 -11.68 -1.87
C LEU A 201 -2.31 -10.93 -2.62
N ASP A 202 -2.62 -9.72 -3.07
CA ASP A 202 -1.70 -8.92 -3.89
C ASP A 202 -0.68 -8.13 -3.05
N ASN A 203 -0.98 -7.84 -1.77
CA ASN A 203 -0.07 -7.08 -0.91
C ASN A 203 -0.30 -7.29 0.59
N ARG A 204 0.62 -6.73 1.40
CA ARG A 204 0.60 -6.82 2.86
C ARG A 204 -0.60 -6.13 3.52
N THR A 205 -1.18 -5.10 2.88
CA THR A 205 -2.37 -4.41 3.40
C THR A 205 -3.58 -5.34 3.36
N GLN A 206 -3.75 -6.09 2.27
CA GLN A 206 -4.77 -7.14 2.17
C GLN A 206 -4.55 -8.24 3.21
N ALA A 207 -3.30 -8.63 3.47
CA ALA A 207 -2.98 -9.60 4.53
C ALA A 207 -3.32 -9.05 5.92
N GLY A 208 -3.02 -7.79 6.19
CA GLY A 208 -3.39 -7.13 7.45
C GLY A 208 -4.90 -7.07 7.67
N LEU A 209 -5.67 -6.76 6.63
CA LEU A 209 -7.14 -6.80 6.64
C LEU A 209 -7.66 -8.23 6.90
N LEU A 210 -7.09 -9.22 6.23
CA LEU A 210 -7.44 -10.63 6.45
C LEU A 210 -7.18 -11.05 7.89
N ALA A 211 -6.04 -10.65 8.48
CA ALA A 211 -5.71 -10.93 9.88
C ALA A 211 -6.75 -10.34 10.85
N HIS A 212 -7.16 -9.10 10.60
CA HIS A 212 -8.20 -8.42 11.37
C HIS A 212 -9.55 -9.14 11.25
N ASP A 213 -9.99 -9.45 10.02
CA ASP A 213 -11.27 -10.12 9.76
C ASP A 213 -11.29 -11.55 10.32
N ALA A 214 -10.14 -12.23 10.34
CA ALA A 214 -9.97 -13.55 10.96
C ALA A 214 -9.97 -13.50 12.50
N GLY A 215 -9.85 -12.31 13.11
CA GLY A 215 -9.76 -12.12 14.56
C GLY A 215 -8.41 -12.50 15.15
N LEU A 216 -7.33 -12.43 14.36
CA LEU A 216 -5.96 -12.72 14.80
C LEU A 216 -5.29 -11.53 15.51
N THR A 217 -5.82 -10.31 15.32
CA THR A 217 -5.31 -9.11 15.99
C THR A 217 -6.14 -8.81 17.23
N SER A 218 -5.47 -8.45 18.34
CA SER A 218 -6.15 -7.97 19.56
C SER A 218 -6.86 -6.65 19.27
N ARG A 219 -8.08 -6.50 19.82
CA ARG A 219 -8.82 -5.22 19.82
C ARG A 219 -8.14 -4.22 20.75
#